data_44f06291e7d625eb30b04a74f2aa83fc
#
_entry.id   44f06291e7d625eb30b04a74f2aa83fc
#
_cell.length_a   1.000
_cell.length_b   1.000
_cell.length_c   1.000
_cell.angle_alpha   90.00
_cell.angle_beta   90.00
_cell.angle_gamma   90.00
#
_symmetry.space_group_name_H-M   'P 1'
#
loop_
_entity.id
_entity.type
_entity.pdbx_description
1 polymer ?
#
loop_
_entity_poly.entity_id
_entity_poly.type
_entity_poly.pdbx_seq_one_letter_code
_entity_poly.pdbx_strand_id
1 'polypeptide(L)'
;MRPALFIAVLVLTVAPMGVGQKESARGGHRTSVEQTIRKLDNERIQAQIHADATALDRIYAADFIGVGPSGTVRTKPQVISDFTSGDLKFQSITTDDVQVRVYGNTAVETGRSTMIGHDKGKTVPRDTRFTRVWVKQQDRWQLVANHYSSQTPRQ
;
A
#
# COMPACT_ATOMS: atom_id res chain seq x y z
N MET A 1 52.53 -7.33 65.26
CA MET A 1 51.69 -8.13 64.34
C MET A 1 50.40 -7.39 64.10
N ARG A 2 50.23 -6.81 62.90
CA ARG A 2 49.02 -6.03 62.51
C ARG A 2 48.28 -6.87 61.44
N PRO A 3 47.01 -7.20 61.57
CA PRO A 3 46.29 -7.86 60.51
C PRO A 3 45.82 -6.84 59.43
N ALA A 4 46.10 -7.16 58.21
CA ALA A 4 45.64 -6.40 57.05
C ALA A 4 44.16 -6.72 56.76
N LEU A 5 43.35 -5.67 56.70
CA LEU A 5 41.93 -5.73 56.37
C LEU A 5 41.79 -5.64 54.83
N PHE A 6 41.34 -6.75 54.21
CA PHE A 6 41.02 -6.76 52.77
C PHE A 6 39.54 -6.28 52.61
N ILE A 7 39.39 -5.14 52.00
CA ILE A 7 38.08 -4.64 51.55
C ILE A 7 37.80 -5.19 50.16
N ALA A 8 36.83 -6.12 50.06
CA ALA A 8 36.34 -6.60 48.78
C ALA A 8 35.36 -5.56 48.20
N VAL A 9 35.76 -4.91 47.11
CA VAL A 9 34.86 -4.01 46.34
C VAL A 9 34.02 -4.86 45.39
N LEU A 10 32.73 -4.99 45.71
CA LEU A 10 31.73 -5.65 44.84
C LEU A 10 31.36 -4.65 43.72
N VAL A 11 31.87 -4.85 42.50
CA VAL A 11 31.45 -4.10 41.31
C VAL A 11 30.15 -4.69 40.78
N LEU A 12 29.06 -4.01 41.01
CA LEU A 12 27.76 -4.35 40.47
C LEU A 12 27.71 -3.86 39.00
N THR A 13 27.89 -4.76 38.04
CA THR A 13 27.72 -4.45 36.62
C THR A 13 26.23 -4.45 36.28
N VAL A 14 25.65 -3.26 36.13
CA VAL A 14 24.31 -3.09 35.59
C VAL A 14 24.38 -3.28 34.09
N ALA A 15 23.84 -4.40 33.58
CA ALA A 15 23.66 -4.64 32.17
C ALA A 15 22.59 -3.69 31.58
N PRO A 16 22.81 -3.00 30.46
CA PRO A 16 21.76 -2.18 29.85
C PRO A 16 20.69 -3.10 29.25
N MET A 17 19.50 -3.12 29.86
CA MET A 17 18.34 -3.84 29.34
C MET A 17 17.90 -3.23 27.99
N GLY A 18 17.87 -4.06 26.99
CA GLY A 18 17.37 -4.02 25.64
C GLY A 18 16.26 -3.05 25.25
N VAL A 19 16.63 -1.82 24.86
CA VAL A 19 15.75 -0.93 24.09
C VAL A 19 15.90 -1.19 22.57
N GLY A 20 17.04 -1.76 22.11
CA GLY A 20 17.34 -1.94 20.68
C GLY A 20 16.55 -3.05 19.96
N GLN A 21 16.07 -4.08 20.64
CA GLN A 21 15.42 -5.22 19.97
C GLN A 21 14.00 -4.93 19.49
N LYS A 22 13.25 -4.05 20.15
CA LYS A 22 11.87 -3.70 19.77
C LYS A 22 11.79 -2.79 18.53
N GLU A 23 12.80 -1.97 18.31
CA GLU A 23 12.87 -1.04 17.19
C GLU A 23 13.32 -1.75 15.89
N SER A 24 14.28 -2.67 16.00
CA SER A 24 14.72 -3.50 14.86
C SER A 24 13.62 -4.44 14.36
N ALA A 25 12.84 -5.05 15.24
CA ALA A 25 11.70 -5.89 14.86
C ALA A 25 10.56 -5.08 14.21
N ARG A 26 10.31 -3.84 14.66
CA ARG A 26 9.33 -2.94 14.05
C ARG A 26 9.78 -2.43 12.67
N GLY A 27 11.07 -2.15 12.48
CA GLY A 27 11.64 -1.77 11.19
C GLY A 27 11.54 -2.88 10.17
N GLY A 28 11.94 -4.10 10.52
CA GLY A 28 11.85 -5.27 9.64
C GLY A 28 10.41 -5.62 9.25
N HIS A 29 9.46 -5.52 10.17
CA HIS A 29 8.04 -5.76 9.89
C HIS A 29 7.45 -4.70 8.94
N ARG A 30 7.78 -3.42 9.12
CA ARG A 30 7.33 -2.35 8.21
C ARG A 30 7.83 -2.58 6.78
N THR A 31 9.10 -2.88 6.60
CA THR A 31 9.69 -3.16 5.29
C THR A 31 9.02 -4.34 4.59
N SER A 32 8.68 -5.42 5.34
CA SER A 32 7.99 -6.60 4.78
C SER A 32 6.55 -6.28 4.36
N VAL A 33 5.83 -5.43 5.12
CA VAL A 33 4.48 -4.98 4.77
C VAL A 33 4.52 -4.07 3.53
N GLU A 34 5.46 -3.13 3.46
CA GLU A 34 5.64 -2.27 2.27
C GLU A 34 5.85 -3.10 1.01
N GLN A 35 6.71 -4.13 1.07
CA GLN A 35 6.94 -5.05 -0.05
C GLN A 35 5.66 -5.82 -0.41
N THR A 36 4.89 -6.25 0.57
CA THR A 36 3.60 -6.93 0.36
C THR A 36 2.61 -6.03 -0.37
N ILE A 37 2.47 -4.76 0.06
CA ILE A 37 1.56 -3.79 -0.57
C ILE A 37 1.99 -3.52 -2.01
N ARG A 38 3.29 -3.28 -2.27
CA ARG A 38 3.81 -3.08 -3.63
C ARG A 38 3.53 -4.28 -4.54
N LYS A 39 3.69 -5.51 -4.02
CA LYS A 39 3.37 -6.73 -4.78
C LYS A 39 1.88 -6.80 -5.11
N LEU A 40 1.00 -6.57 -4.12
CA LEU A 40 -0.46 -6.57 -4.33
C LEU A 40 -0.90 -5.47 -5.30
N ASP A 41 -0.27 -4.29 -5.27
CA ASP A 41 -0.57 -3.25 -6.24
C ASP A 41 -0.15 -3.63 -7.67
N ASN A 42 0.99 -4.26 -7.84
CA ASN A 42 1.39 -4.80 -9.14
C ASN A 42 0.42 -5.89 -9.63
N GLU A 43 -0.02 -6.81 -8.76
CA GLU A 43 -1.04 -7.82 -9.10
C GLU A 43 -2.35 -7.14 -9.53
N ARG A 44 -2.78 -6.11 -8.81
CA ARG A 44 -3.98 -5.32 -9.15
C ARG A 44 -3.84 -4.65 -10.52
N ILE A 45 -2.69 -4.05 -10.82
CA ILE A 45 -2.41 -3.42 -12.12
C ILE A 45 -2.53 -4.46 -13.25
N GLN A 46 -1.93 -5.63 -13.10
CA GLN A 46 -2.01 -6.69 -14.08
C GLN A 46 -3.46 -7.20 -14.24
N ALA A 47 -4.16 -7.37 -13.11
CA ALA A 47 -5.57 -7.78 -13.13
C ALA A 47 -6.47 -6.76 -13.86
N GLN A 48 -6.21 -5.46 -13.70
CA GLN A 48 -6.93 -4.41 -14.42
C GLN A 48 -6.65 -4.43 -15.94
N ILE A 49 -5.38 -4.60 -16.34
CA ILE A 49 -4.99 -4.66 -17.76
C ILE A 49 -5.63 -5.88 -18.44
N HIS A 50 -5.69 -7.02 -17.75
CA HIS A 50 -6.22 -8.27 -18.31
C HIS A 50 -7.70 -8.52 -18.00
N ALA A 51 -8.39 -7.58 -17.32
CA ALA A 51 -9.78 -7.73 -16.86
C ALA A 51 -10.01 -9.00 -16.03
N ASP A 52 -9.02 -9.39 -15.20
CA ASP A 52 -9.10 -10.56 -14.32
C ASP A 52 -9.99 -10.27 -13.12
N ALA A 53 -11.29 -10.58 -13.27
CA ALA A 53 -12.30 -10.38 -12.24
C ALA A 53 -11.98 -11.13 -10.95
N THR A 54 -11.41 -12.34 -11.04
CA THR A 54 -11.11 -13.18 -9.88
C THR A 54 -10.00 -12.56 -9.03
N ALA A 55 -8.93 -12.09 -9.67
CA ALA A 55 -7.85 -11.39 -8.97
C ALA A 55 -8.34 -10.06 -8.37
N LEU A 56 -9.13 -9.28 -9.11
CA LEU A 56 -9.71 -8.03 -8.61
C LEU A 56 -10.64 -8.26 -7.42
N ASP A 57 -11.48 -9.30 -7.47
CA ASP A 57 -12.38 -9.65 -6.36
C ASP A 57 -11.62 -10.01 -5.09
N ARG A 58 -10.50 -10.70 -5.20
CA ARG A 58 -9.63 -11.04 -4.07
C ARG A 58 -8.92 -9.81 -3.48
N ILE A 59 -8.48 -8.89 -4.33
CA ILE A 59 -7.67 -7.72 -3.94
C ILE A 59 -8.55 -6.61 -3.35
N TYR A 60 -9.71 -6.35 -3.92
CA TYR A 60 -10.62 -5.33 -3.41
C TYR A 60 -11.42 -5.85 -2.21
N ALA A 61 -11.52 -5.03 -1.15
CA ALA A 61 -12.39 -5.30 -0.01
C ALA A 61 -13.87 -5.25 -0.43
N ALA A 62 -14.74 -5.89 0.35
CA ALA A 62 -16.19 -5.92 0.06
C ALA A 62 -16.81 -4.50 0.02
N ASP A 63 -16.30 -3.60 0.86
CA ASP A 63 -16.71 -2.21 1.01
C ASP A 63 -15.82 -1.22 0.22
N PHE A 64 -15.07 -1.71 -0.77
CA PHE A 64 -14.17 -0.88 -1.59
C PHE A 64 -14.92 0.28 -2.27
N ILE A 65 -14.27 1.45 -2.21
CA ILE A 65 -14.69 2.65 -2.95
C ILE A 65 -13.52 3.17 -3.81
N GLY A 66 -13.76 3.29 -5.11
CA GLY A 66 -12.85 3.93 -6.04
C GLY A 66 -13.39 5.29 -6.51
N VAL A 67 -12.52 6.30 -6.52
CA VAL A 67 -12.82 7.62 -7.10
C VAL A 67 -11.90 7.85 -8.29
N GLY A 68 -12.48 7.94 -9.46
CA GLY A 68 -11.76 8.20 -10.70
C GLY A 68 -11.32 9.67 -10.85
N PRO A 69 -10.44 9.97 -11.84
CA PRO A 69 -9.95 11.34 -12.05
C PRO A 69 -11.05 12.38 -12.38
N SER A 70 -12.19 11.91 -12.88
CA SER A 70 -13.39 12.74 -13.16
C SER A 70 -14.30 12.92 -11.95
N GLY A 71 -13.95 12.36 -10.78
CA GLY A 71 -14.82 12.34 -9.60
C GLY A 71 -15.85 11.21 -9.61
N THR A 72 -15.89 10.36 -10.63
CA THR A 72 -16.81 9.22 -10.67
C THR A 72 -16.49 8.24 -9.55
N VAL A 73 -17.50 7.94 -8.73
CA VAL A 73 -17.40 6.98 -7.62
C VAL A 73 -17.85 5.60 -8.09
N ARG A 74 -17.10 4.55 -7.75
CA ARG A 74 -17.41 3.16 -8.07
C ARG A 74 -17.21 2.27 -6.86
N THR A 75 -18.17 1.39 -6.63
CA THR A 75 -18.05 0.27 -5.68
C THR A 75 -17.27 -0.88 -6.31
N LYS A 76 -16.87 -1.87 -5.49
CA LYS A 76 -16.20 -3.09 -5.97
C LYS A 76 -16.97 -3.78 -7.11
N PRO A 77 -18.29 -4.10 -6.99
CA PRO A 77 -19.03 -4.74 -8.08
C PRO A 77 -19.03 -3.90 -9.36
N GLN A 78 -19.17 -2.57 -9.24
CA GLN A 78 -19.20 -1.67 -10.39
C GLN A 78 -17.87 -1.64 -11.12
N VAL A 79 -16.76 -1.49 -10.40
CA VAL A 79 -15.43 -1.43 -11.06
C VAL A 79 -15.07 -2.76 -11.72
N ILE A 80 -15.41 -3.92 -11.10
CA ILE A 80 -15.17 -5.22 -11.70
C ILE A 80 -16.05 -5.40 -12.97
N SER A 81 -17.33 -5.00 -12.90
CA SER A 81 -18.22 -5.00 -14.06
C SER A 81 -17.70 -4.14 -15.20
N ASP A 82 -17.22 -2.94 -14.92
CA ASP A 82 -16.68 -2.03 -15.94
C ASP A 82 -15.43 -2.63 -16.63
N PHE A 83 -14.58 -3.37 -15.90
CA PHE A 83 -13.44 -4.09 -16.51
C PHE A 83 -13.89 -5.28 -17.36
N THR A 84 -14.82 -6.08 -16.87
CA THR A 84 -15.27 -7.30 -17.57
C THR A 84 -16.12 -7.01 -18.78
N SER A 85 -16.89 -5.89 -18.78
CA SER A 85 -17.64 -5.42 -19.96
C SER A 85 -16.76 -4.74 -20.99
N GLY A 86 -15.55 -4.31 -20.61
CA GLY A 86 -14.68 -3.50 -21.45
C GLY A 86 -15.02 -2.00 -21.45
N ASP A 87 -15.99 -1.56 -20.65
CA ASP A 87 -16.28 -0.13 -20.44
C ASP A 87 -15.08 0.61 -19.89
N LEU A 88 -14.35 -0.02 -18.96
CA LEU A 88 -13.06 0.45 -18.47
C LEU A 88 -11.97 -0.50 -18.95
N LYS A 89 -11.07 0.01 -19.79
CA LYS A 89 -9.99 -0.80 -20.36
C LYS A 89 -8.67 -0.04 -20.36
N PHE A 90 -7.63 -0.66 -19.83
CA PHE A 90 -6.28 -0.16 -19.88
C PHE A 90 -5.41 -1.01 -20.82
N GLN A 91 -4.61 -0.34 -21.64
CA GLN A 91 -3.55 -0.95 -22.43
C GLN A 91 -2.26 -1.02 -21.62
N SER A 92 -2.00 0.00 -20.81
CA SER A 92 -0.87 0.04 -19.88
C SER A 92 -1.16 0.92 -18.67
N ILE A 93 -0.57 0.53 -17.55
CA ILE A 93 -0.52 1.31 -16.31
C ILE A 93 0.89 1.17 -15.77
N THR A 94 1.56 2.29 -15.58
CA THR A 94 2.86 2.35 -14.89
C THR A 94 2.74 3.26 -13.68
N THR A 95 3.52 2.99 -12.63
CA THR A 95 3.54 3.82 -11.43
C THR A 95 4.97 4.24 -11.11
N ASP A 96 5.12 5.45 -10.62
CA ASP A 96 6.38 6.01 -10.14
C ASP A 96 6.16 6.84 -8.87
N ASP A 97 7.25 7.23 -8.21
CA ASP A 97 7.24 8.01 -6.95
C ASP A 97 6.34 7.35 -5.87
N VAL A 98 6.33 6.01 -5.84
CA VAL A 98 5.45 5.25 -4.96
C VAL A 98 6.02 5.23 -3.54
N GLN A 99 5.23 5.70 -2.59
CA GLN A 99 5.52 5.67 -1.16
C GLN A 99 4.44 4.87 -0.43
N VAL A 100 4.85 3.97 0.45
CA VAL A 100 3.95 3.20 1.32
C VAL A 100 4.25 3.54 2.77
N ARG A 101 3.22 3.92 3.53
CA ARG A 101 3.31 4.20 4.97
C ARG A 101 2.41 3.24 5.72
N VAL A 102 2.96 2.56 6.73
CA VAL A 102 2.26 1.50 7.47
C VAL A 102 1.88 1.96 8.87
N TYR A 103 0.61 1.79 9.22
CA TYR A 103 0.00 2.17 10.50
C TYR A 103 -0.77 0.96 11.06
N GLY A 104 -0.06 0.03 11.72
CA GLY A 104 -0.66 -1.19 12.22
C GLY A 104 -1.22 -2.06 11.08
N ASN A 105 -2.52 -2.27 11.09
CA ASN A 105 -3.26 -3.02 10.06
C ASN A 105 -3.71 -2.16 8.88
N THR A 106 -3.24 -0.92 8.76
CA THR A 106 -3.54 -0.01 7.66
C THR A 106 -2.26 0.41 6.97
N ALA A 107 -2.27 0.48 5.63
CA ALA A 107 -1.22 1.09 4.86
C ALA A 107 -1.80 2.13 3.89
N VAL A 108 -1.12 3.26 3.78
CA VAL A 108 -1.45 4.32 2.82
C VAL A 108 -0.36 4.32 1.76
N GLU A 109 -0.77 4.13 0.52
CA GLU A 109 0.09 4.16 -0.65
C GLU A 109 -0.22 5.40 -1.48
N THR A 110 0.80 6.18 -1.81
CA THR A 110 0.70 7.35 -2.68
C THR A 110 1.70 7.26 -3.81
N GLY A 111 1.40 7.88 -4.94
CA GLY A 111 2.32 7.89 -6.08
C GLY A 111 1.77 8.61 -7.29
N ARG A 112 2.46 8.47 -8.41
CA ARG A 112 1.99 8.87 -9.73
C ARG A 112 1.65 7.65 -10.55
N SER A 113 0.68 7.78 -11.44
CA SER A 113 0.31 6.75 -12.39
C SER A 113 0.22 7.35 -13.79
N THR A 114 0.88 6.71 -14.76
CA THR A 114 0.72 6.98 -16.17
C THR A 114 -0.11 5.86 -16.77
N MET A 115 -1.26 6.22 -17.34
CA MET A 115 -2.27 5.27 -17.84
C MET A 115 -2.54 5.50 -19.33
N ILE A 116 -2.68 4.43 -20.09
CA ILE A 116 -3.19 4.46 -21.46
C ILE A 116 -4.42 3.57 -21.49
N GLY A 117 -5.58 4.15 -21.80
CA GLY A 117 -6.83 3.43 -21.81
C GLY A 117 -8.04 4.31 -22.03
N HIS A 118 -9.22 3.74 -21.86
CA HIS A 118 -10.49 4.44 -21.99
C HIS A 118 -11.48 4.00 -20.92
N ASP A 119 -12.40 4.91 -20.59
CA ASP A 119 -13.53 4.72 -19.72
C ASP A 119 -14.80 5.11 -20.49
N LYS A 120 -15.65 4.13 -20.81
CA LYS A 120 -16.87 4.29 -21.63
C LYS A 120 -16.61 5.05 -22.94
N GLY A 121 -15.54 4.63 -23.64
CA GLY A 121 -15.14 5.20 -24.91
C GLY A 121 -14.37 6.52 -24.84
N LYS A 122 -14.23 7.13 -23.65
CA LYS A 122 -13.44 8.36 -23.46
C LYS A 122 -12.03 8.02 -23.00
N THR A 123 -11.03 8.68 -23.56
CA THR A 123 -9.64 8.55 -23.11
C THR A 123 -9.52 8.95 -21.65
N VAL A 124 -8.90 8.09 -20.83
CA VAL A 124 -8.60 8.43 -19.43
C VAL A 124 -7.46 9.44 -19.35
N PRO A 125 -7.40 10.31 -18.34
CA PRO A 125 -6.25 11.17 -18.09
C PRO A 125 -4.98 10.33 -17.95
N ARG A 126 -3.96 10.66 -18.76
CA ARG A 126 -2.72 9.91 -18.81
C ARG A 126 -1.95 9.96 -17.51
N ASP A 127 -1.76 11.15 -16.96
CA ASP A 127 -0.93 11.37 -15.78
C ASP A 127 -1.82 11.78 -14.61
N THR A 128 -1.75 10.98 -13.54
CA THR A 128 -2.55 11.17 -12.33
C THR A 128 -1.69 11.01 -11.08
N ARG A 129 -2.13 11.62 -10.00
CA ARG A 129 -1.72 11.25 -8.64
C ARG A 129 -2.74 10.28 -8.06
N PHE A 130 -2.28 9.37 -7.21
CA PHE A 130 -3.18 8.47 -6.51
C PHE A 130 -2.90 8.43 -5.01
N THR A 131 -3.95 8.13 -4.27
CA THR A 131 -3.90 7.72 -2.88
C THR A 131 -4.71 6.43 -2.75
N ARG A 132 -4.11 5.40 -2.18
CA ARG A 132 -4.72 4.10 -1.91
C ARG A 132 -4.64 3.77 -0.43
N VAL A 133 -5.71 3.21 0.09
CA VAL A 133 -5.76 2.73 1.48
C VAL A 133 -5.95 1.23 1.46
N TRP A 134 -4.99 0.55 2.07
CA TRP A 134 -4.97 -0.89 2.25
C TRP A 134 -5.24 -1.22 3.70
N VAL A 135 -6.07 -2.23 3.97
CA VAL A 135 -6.37 -2.68 5.32
C VAL A 135 -6.17 -4.18 5.42
N LYS A 136 -5.53 -4.63 6.50
CA LYS A 136 -5.37 -6.04 6.81
C LYS A 136 -6.59 -6.54 7.55
N GLN A 137 -7.38 -7.37 6.88
CA GLN A 137 -8.59 -8.03 7.42
C GLN A 137 -8.43 -9.56 7.29
N GLN A 138 -8.72 -10.30 8.34
CA GLN A 138 -8.62 -11.77 8.33
C GLN A 138 -7.28 -12.26 7.75
N ASP A 139 -6.17 -11.66 8.20
CA ASP A 139 -4.80 -11.92 7.76
C ASP A 139 -4.48 -11.62 6.29
N ARG A 140 -5.37 -10.96 5.56
CA ARG A 140 -5.16 -10.53 4.17
C ARG A 140 -5.18 -9.03 4.04
N TRP A 141 -4.24 -8.47 3.26
CA TRP A 141 -4.28 -7.08 2.84
C TRP A 141 -5.25 -6.92 1.68
N GLN A 142 -6.19 -5.99 1.82
CA GLN A 142 -7.17 -5.66 0.78
C GLN A 142 -7.26 -4.15 0.59
N LEU A 143 -7.51 -3.73 -0.64
CA LEU A 143 -7.70 -2.32 -1.00
C LEU A 143 -9.12 -1.90 -0.63
N VAL A 144 -9.25 -0.92 0.28
CA VAL A 144 -10.55 -0.38 0.71
C VAL A 144 -10.90 0.93 0.03
N ALA A 145 -9.89 1.71 -0.37
CA ALA A 145 -10.12 2.98 -1.06
C ALA A 145 -9.03 3.28 -2.07
N ASN A 146 -9.42 3.86 -3.20
CA ASN A 146 -8.52 4.36 -4.22
C ASN A 146 -9.06 5.69 -4.76
N HIS A 147 -8.22 6.72 -4.79
CA HIS A 147 -8.56 8.01 -5.36
C HIS A 147 -7.49 8.43 -6.36
N TYR A 148 -7.92 8.83 -7.55
CA TYR A 148 -7.10 9.46 -8.56
C TYR A 148 -7.45 10.94 -8.69
N SER A 149 -6.44 11.77 -8.85
CA SER A 149 -6.58 13.16 -9.31
C SER A 149 -5.78 13.35 -10.59
N SER A 150 -6.39 13.97 -11.61
CA SER A 150 -5.67 14.36 -12.82
C SER A 150 -4.67 15.48 -12.50
N GLN A 151 -3.49 15.41 -13.11
CA GLN A 151 -2.55 16.52 -13.06
C GLN A 151 -2.95 17.51 -14.15
N THR A 152 -3.40 18.70 -13.78
CA THR A 152 -3.52 19.79 -14.74
C THR A 152 -2.10 20.18 -15.18
N PRO A 153 -1.80 20.28 -16.50
CA PRO A 153 -0.53 20.82 -16.95
C PRO A 153 -0.33 22.20 -16.29
N ARG A 154 0.84 22.42 -15.67
CA ARG A 154 1.20 23.78 -15.24
C ARG A 154 1.35 24.61 -16.51
N GLN A 155 0.52 25.66 -16.63
CA GLN A 155 0.66 26.67 -17.65
C GLN A 155 1.94 27.48 -17.42
#